data_d9dc0e7c131151a722561e52003921b9
#
_entry.id   d9dc0e7c131151a722561e52003921b9
#
_cell.length_a   1.000
_cell.length_b   1.000
_cell.length_c   1.000
_cell.angle_alpha   90.00
_cell.angle_beta   90.00
_cell.angle_gamma   90.00
#
_symmetry.space_group_name_H-M   'P 1'
#
loop_
_entity.id
_entity.type
_entity.pdbx_description
1 polymer ?
#
loop_
_entity_poly.entity_id
_entity_poly.type
_entity_poly.pdbx_seq_one_letter_code
_entity_poly.pdbx_strand_id
1 'polypeptide(L)'
;MGIFRSRSAGMGWSMYAPGQEVFTPEWQSFTLRSPAPQVGFGVLRQRDGQISRLKDREFSRPGDKFRQVDLRRRLIQIHPQTIPTADAMSVTITLAITASTVDPVKFIADSQNPDEEIYLAAQIALREMVVAMPLEDFIGVRIDLEPVLVAAQAAAKNVGVEVSSILLKDLNLPREYSGALQESLVAKIQAETDLERARNEVKTTRARLASAKVLEQNPILAKIRMLEALPPGSTVEIREGESKA
;
A
#
# COMPACT_ATOMS: atom_id res chain seq x y z
N MET A 1 24.08 -47.59 -33.79
CA MET A 1 24.90 -47.23 -32.61
C MET A 1 24.75 -45.73 -32.41
N GLY A 2 23.73 -45.35 -31.65
CA GLY A 2 23.32 -43.94 -31.44
C GLY A 2 23.79 -43.46 -30.10
N ILE A 3 24.56 -42.38 -30.09
CA ILE A 3 25.08 -41.76 -28.87
C ILE A 3 24.05 -40.75 -28.38
N PHE A 4 23.32 -41.12 -27.35
CA PHE A 4 22.49 -40.20 -26.54
C PHE A 4 23.41 -39.33 -25.67
N ARG A 5 23.51 -38.04 -26.00
CA ARG A 5 24.05 -37.05 -25.09
C ARG A 5 22.93 -36.58 -24.15
N SER A 6 22.98 -37.03 -22.89
CA SER A 6 22.16 -36.50 -21.82
C SER A 6 22.57 -35.05 -21.52
N ARG A 7 21.66 -34.10 -21.73
CA ARG A 7 21.77 -32.75 -21.17
C ARG A 7 21.43 -32.84 -19.67
N SER A 8 22.41 -32.69 -18.84
CA SER A 8 22.20 -32.43 -17.41
C SER A 8 21.66 -31.01 -17.26
N ALA A 9 20.35 -30.91 -17.03
CA ALA A 9 19.72 -29.67 -16.56
C ALA A 9 20.19 -29.45 -15.11
N GLY A 10 21.08 -28.50 -14.90
CA GLY A 10 21.42 -28.00 -13.59
C GLY A 10 20.19 -27.28 -13.02
N MET A 11 19.49 -27.92 -12.08
CA MET A 11 18.49 -27.29 -11.24
C MET A 11 19.19 -26.33 -10.28
N GLY A 12 19.34 -25.08 -10.70
CA GLY A 12 19.61 -23.98 -9.78
C GLY A 12 18.33 -23.72 -8.98
N TRP A 13 18.35 -23.99 -7.70
CA TRP A 13 17.27 -23.62 -6.78
C TRP A 13 17.25 -22.10 -6.66
N SER A 14 16.32 -21.45 -7.38
CA SER A 14 16.01 -20.03 -7.19
C SER A 14 15.19 -19.89 -5.91
N MET A 15 15.70 -19.13 -4.95
CA MET A 15 15.04 -18.77 -3.69
C MET A 15 13.94 -17.70 -3.90
N TYR A 16 13.50 -17.47 -5.11
CA TYR A 16 12.46 -16.49 -5.43
C TYR A 16 11.05 -17.12 -5.33
N ALA A 17 10.15 -16.37 -4.69
CA ALA A 17 8.73 -16.71 -4.66
C ALA A 17 8.19 -16.89 -6.09
N PRO A 18 7.25 -17.84 -6.33
CA PRO A 18 6.72 -18.09 -7.65
C PRO A 18 5.97 -16.86 -8.17
N GLY A 19 6.52 -16.19 -9.18
CA GLY A 19 5.87 -15.08 -9.86
C GLY A 19 6.77 -13.99 -10.46
N GLN A 20 8.06 -13.93 -10.14
CA GLN A 20 8.95 -12.91 -10.66
C GLN A 20 10.31 -13.49 -11.10
N GLU A 21 10.29 -14.36 -12.08
CA GLU A 21 11.53 -14.59 -12.83
C GLU A 21 11.74 -13.38 -13.75
N VAL A 22 12.73 -12.55 -13.41
CA VAL A 22 13.30 -11.61 -14.37
C VAL A 22 13.96 -12.49 -15.43
N PHE A 23 13.26 -12.72 -16.52
CA PHE A 23 13.75 -13.54 -17.63
C PHE A 23 14.92 -12.83 -18.28
N THR A 24 16.12 -13.09 -17.80
CA THR A 24 17.36 -12.72 -18.48
C THR A 24 17.87 -13.95 -19.18
N PRO A 25 17.62 -14.11 -20.48
CA PRO A 25 18.14 -15.25 -21.22
C PRO A 25 19.67 -15.26 -21.13
N GLU A 26 20.23 -16.45 -21.12
CA GLU A 26 21.70 -16.64 -21.18
C GLU A 26 22.30 -16.01 -22.46
N TRP A 27 23.60 -15.76 -22.42
CA TRP A 27 24.33 -15.29 -23.60
C TRP A 27 24.28 -16.32 -24.73
N GLN A 28 23.74 -15.93 -25.87
CA GLN A 28 23.53 -16.78 -27.03
C GLN A 28 24.33 -16.28 -28.25
N SER A 29 24.86 -17.20 -29.06
CA SER A 29 25.55 -16.88 -30.28
C SER A 29 24.60 -17.01 -31.49
N PHE A 30 24.65 -16.03 -32.38
CA PHE A 30 23.87 -16.01 -33.61
C PHE A 30 24.83 -15.92 -34.81
N THR A 31 24.61 -16.74 -35.81
CA THR A 31 25.60 -16.92 -36.94
C THR A 31 25.50 -15.86 -38.02
N LEU A 32 24.36 -15.22 -38.22
CA LEU A 32 24.19 -14.31 -39.38
C LEU A 32 23.83 -12.88 -38.93
N ARG A 33 22.86 -12.73 -38.04
CA ARG A 33 22.40 -11.44 -37.56
C ARG A 33 22.04 -11.53 -36.07
N SER A 34 22.16 -10.41 -35.37
CA SER A 34 21.70 -10.26 -34.00
C SER A 34 20.19 -10.58 -33.88
N PRO A 35 19.70 -10.97 -32.69
CA PRO A 35 18.26 -11.05 -32.44
C PRO A 35 17.61 -9.69 -32.71
N ALA A 36 16.36 -9.71 -33.21
CA ALA A 36 15.61 -8.49 -33.41
C ALA A 36 15.22 -7.88 -32.04
N PRO A 37 15.41 -6.56 -31.85
CA PRO A 37 14.90 -5.89 -30.67
C PRO A 37 13.37 -6.07 -30.57
N GLN A 38 12.90 -6.48 -29.41
CA GLN A 38 11.46 -6.62 -29.12
C GLN A 38 11.01 -5.45 -28.25
N VAL A 39 9.73 -5.10 -28.33
CA VAL A 39 9.15 -4.04 -27.52
C VAL A 39 9.29 -4.42 -26.04
N GLY A 40 9.86 -3.51 -25.24
CA GLY A 40 10.10 -3.73 -23.81
C GLY A 40 11.39 -4.50 -23.49
N PHE A 41 12.19 -4.89 -24.49
CA PHE A 41 13.47 -5.58 -24.30
C PHE A 41 14.63 -4.82 -24.95
N GLY A 42 15.75 -4.77 -24.25
CA GLY A 42 17.03 -4.31 -24.79
C GLY A 42 17.88 -5.49 -25.27
N VAL A 43 18.49 -5.37 -26.45
CA VAL A 43 19.45 -6.35 -26.95
C VAL A 43 20.86 -5.87 -26.65
N LEU A 44 21.62 -6.67 -25.91
CA LEU A 44 23.03 -6.45 -25.64
C LEU A 44 23.87 -7.36 -26.52
N ARG A 45 25.01 -6.82 -26.97
CA ARG A 45 26.04 -7.57 -27.65
C ARG A 45 27.33 -7.55 -26.83
N GLN A 46 27.92 -8.70 -26.65
CA GLN A 46 29.26 -8.86 -26.10
C GLN A 46 30.21 -9.16 -27.27
N ARG A 47 31.22 -8.31 -27.45
CA ARG A 47 32.29 -8.46 -28.46
C ARG A 47 33.61 -8.04 -27.85
N ASP A 48 34.63 -8.86 -27.96
CA ASP A 48 36.00 -8.57 -27.47
C ASP A 48 36.04 -8.11 -25.98
N GLY A 49 35.19 -8.73 -25.15
CA GLY A 49 35.10 -8.40 -23.74
C GLY A 49 34.26 -7.15 -23.40
N GLN A 50 33.79 -6.42 -24.39
CA GLN A 50 32.95 -5.23 -24.21
C GLN A 50 31.48 -5.54 -24.44
N ILE A 51 30.62 -4.93 -23.60
CA ILE A 51 29.16 -5.03 -23.73
C ILE A 51 28.64 -3.72 -24.31
N SER A 52 27.81 -3.82 -25.35
CA SER A 52 27.16 -2.68 -25.99
C SER A 52 25.68 -2.95 -26.22
N ARG A 53 24.84 -1.92 -26.06
CA ARG A 53 23.41 -1.99 -26.39
C ARG A 53 23.22 -1.78 -27.90
N LEU A 54 22.47 -2.69 -28.52
CA LEU A 54 22.07 -2.54 -29.92
C LEU A 54 20.76 -1.78 -30.03
N LYS A 55 20.69 -0.82 -30.94
CA LYS A 55 19.44 -0.11 -31.28
C LYS A 55 18.67 -0.85 -32.37
N ASP A 56 19.41 -1.40 -33.34
CA ASP A 56 18.87 -2.08 -34.51
C ASP A 56 19.50 -3.47 -34.69
N ARG A 57 18.98 -4.21 -35.63
CA ARG A 57 19.47 -5.52 -35.99
C ARG A 57 20.76 -5.40 -36.80
N GLU A 58 21.87 -5.90 -36.26
CA GLU A 58 23.20 -5.85 -36.88
C GLU A 58 23.68 -7.23 -37.34
N PHE A 59 24.66 -7.23 -38.23
CA PHE A 59 25.36 -8.46 -38.63
C PHE A 59 26.21 -8.96 -37.45
N SER A 60 26.10 -10.27 -37.20
CA SER A 60 26.89 -10.98 -36.20
C SER A 60 28.26 -11.32 -36.76
N ARG A 61 29.31 -11.16 -35.93
CA ARG A 61 30.66 -11.66 -36.23
C ARG A 61 30.91 -12.95 -35.47
N PRO A 62 31.82 -13.80 -35.93
CA PRO A 62 32.25 -14.95 -35.15
C PRO A 62 32.74 -14.50 -33.77
N GLY A 63 32.20 -15.13 -32.70
CA GLY A 63 32.53 -14.78 -31.33
C GLY A 63 31.57 -13.79 -30.66
N ASP A 64 30.69 -13.13 -31.41
CA ASP A 64 29.64 -12.29 -30.81
C ASP A 64 28.67 -13.13 -30.00
N LYS A 65 28.34 -12.62 -28.81
CA LYS A 65 27.28 -13.15 -27.96
C LYS A 65 26.24 -12.09 -27.74
N PHE A 66 24.98 -12.51 -27.65
CA PHE A 66 23.84 -11.61 -27.49
C PHE A 66 23.02 -12.03 -26.30
N ARG A 67 22.46 -11.04 -25.59
CA ARG A 67 21.56 -11.23 -24.44
C ARG A 67 20.42 -10.23 -24.53
N GLN A 68 19.20 -10.68 -24.24
CA GLN A 68 18.06 -9.79 -24.12
C GLN A 68 17.83 -9.47 -22.65
N VAL A 69 17.53 -8.22 -22.35
CA VAL A 69 17.25 -7.70 -21.00
C VAL A 69 15.88 -7.05 -21.00
N ASP A 70 15.06 -7.39 -20.02
CA ASP A 70 13.74 -6.78 -19.84
C ASP A 70 13.90 -5.35 -19.29
N LEU A 71 13.32 -4.38 -20.00
CA LEU A 71 13.34 -2.96 -19.64
C LEU A 71 12.03 -2.50 -19.00
N ARG A 72 11.03 -3.36 -18.96
CA ARG A 72 9.69 -3.02 -18.43
C ARG A 72 9.74 -2.82 -16.93
N ARG A 73 8.71 -2.15 -16.43
CA ARG A 73 8.51 -2.00 -14.99
C ARG A 73 8.26 -3.35 -14.33
N ARG A 74 8.91 -3.56 -13.19
CA ARG A 74 8.74 -4.73 -12.34
C ARG A 74 8.58 -4.30 -10.88
N LEU A 75 8.02 -5.16 -10.07
CA LEU A 75 7.87 -4.95 -8.63
C LEU A 75 8.91 -5.79 -7.88
N ILE A 76 9.73 -5.12 -7.07
CA ILE A 76 10.61 -5.75 -6.10
C ILE A 76 9.87 -5.72 -4.77
N GLN A 77 9.49 -6.90 -4.25
CA GLN A 77 8.77 -7.01 -2.97
C GLN A 77 9.78 -7.16 -1.84
N ILE A 78 9.70 -6.27 -0.86
CA ILE A 78 10.44 -6.43 0.39
C ILE A 78 9.59 -7.32 1.29
N HIS A 79 10.17 -8.47 1.67
CA HIS A 79 9.52 -9.42 2.56
C HIS A 79 9.20 -8.78 3.92
N PRO A 80 8.18 -9.28 4.64
CA PRO A 80 7.81 -8.77 5.95
C PRO A 80 9.03 -8.69 6.88
N GLN A 81 9.32 -7.48 7.38
CA GLN A 81 10.43 -7.19 8.29
C GLN A 81 9.85 -6.85 9.65
N THR A 82 10.23 -7.61 10.66
CA THR A 82 9.91 -7.27 12.06
C THR A 82 11.05 -6.44 12.62
N ILE A 83 10.78 -5.18 12.91
CA ILE A 83 11.77 -4.19 13.33
C ILE A 83 11.32 -3.58 14.66
N PRO A 84 12.21 -3.45 15.66
CA PRO A 84 11.91 -2.73 16.90
C PRO A 84 11.84 -1.23 16.62
N THR A 85 10.87 -0.55 17.22
CA THR A 85 10.74 0.92 17.25
C THR A 85 11.59 1.52 18.36
N ALA A 86 11.66 2.86 18.43
CA ALA A 86 12.35 3.59 19.50
C ALA A 86 11.84 3.22 20.91
N ASP A 87 10.56 2.85 21.02
CA ASP A 87 9.90 2.44 22.28
C ASP A 87 10.07 0.94 22.58
N ALA A 88 10.99 0.26 21.90
CA ALA A 88 11.23 -1.18 22.01
C ALA A 88 10.01 -2.07 21.67
N MET A 89 9.03 -1.54 20.94
CA MET A 89 7.91 -2.30 20.41
C MET A 89 8.26 -2.82 19.01
N SER A 90 7.71 -3.97 18.61
CA SER A 90 8.04 -4.56 17.30
C SER A 90 6.93 -4.27 16.30
N VAL A 91 7.27 -3.69 15.16
CA VAL A 91 6.37 -3.52 14.02
C VAL A 91 6.81 -4.41 12.86
N THR A 92 5.85 -4.96 12.12
CA THR A 92 6.14 -5.73 10.91
C THR A 92 5.68 -4.94 9.69
N ILE A 93 6.63 -4.61 8.81
CA ILE A 93 6.42 -3.76 7.64
C ILE A 93 6.73 -4.56 6.37
N THR A 94 5.87 -4.40 5.36
CA THR A 94 6.05 -4.95 4.03
C THR A 94 5.99 -3.82 3.01
N LEU A 95 7.01 -3.72 2.15
CA LEU A 95 7.08 -2.70 1.10
C LEU A 95 7.08 -3.33 -0.29
N ALA A 96 6.67 -2.55 -1.28
CA ALA A 96 6.81 -2.87 -2.70
C ALA A 96 7.51 -1.71 -3.41
N ILE A 97 8.58 -2.01 -4.15
CA ILE A 97 9.35 -1.05 -4.93
C ILE A 97 9.02 -1.24 -6.41
N THR A 98 8.67 -0.16 -7.09
CA THR A 98 8.49 -0.18 -8.54
C THR A 98 9.79 0.25 -9.21
N ALA A 99 10.36 -0.63 -10.02
CA ALA A 99 11.63 -0.41 -10.68
C ALA A 99 11.57 -0.74 -12.17
N SER A 100 12.42 -0.12 -12.99
CA SER A 100 12.60 -0.41 -14.41
C SER A 100 14.07 -0.32 -14.78
N THR A 101 14.51 -1.14 -15.75
CA THR A 101 15.91 -1.11 -16.24
C THR A 101 16.06 -0.01 -17.26
N VAL A 102 16.87 1.00 -16.97
CA VAL A 102 17.17 2.13 -17.86
C VAL A 102 18.47 1.89 -18.64
N ASP A 103 19.50 1.45 -17.94
CA ASP A 103 20.79 1.10 -18.54
C ASP A 103 21.03 -0.41 -18.43
N PRO A 104 20.67 -1.17 -19.49
CA PRO A 104 20.84 -2.62 -19.47
C PRO A 104 22.30 -3.07 -19.51
N VAL A 105 23.24 -2.18 -19.91
CA VAL A 105 24.68 -2.50 -19.90
C VAL A 105 25.16 -2.55 -18.47
N LYS A 106 24.91 -1.52 -17.67
CA LYS A 106 25.22 -1.50 -16.23
C LYS A 106 24.51 -2.62 -15.49
N PHE A 107 23.25 -2.85 -15.79
CA PHE A 107 22.45 -3.91 -15.19
C PHE A 107 23.09 -5.31 -15.28
N ILE A 108 23.81 -5.57 -16.36
CA ILE A 108 24.47 -6.87 -16.58
C ILE A 108 25.95 -6.86 -16.22
N ALA A 109 26.63 -5.70 -16.39
CA ALA A 109 28.08 -5.64 -16.23
C ALA A 109 28.51 -5.35 -14.78
N ASP A 110 27.76 -4.52 -14.08
CA ASP A 110 28.20 -3.96 -12.80
C ASP A 110 27.71 -4.77 -11.59
N SER A 111 26.65 -5.56 -11.75
CA SER A 111 26.09 -6.38 -10.67
C SER A 111 25.64 -7.75 -11.15
N GLN A 112 25.79 -8.73 -10.27
CA GLN A 112 25.25 -10.08 -10.48
C GLN A 112 23.73 -10.10 -10.23
N ASN A 113 23.29 -9.40 -9.17
CA ASN A 113 21.89 -9.33 -8.75
C ASN A 113 21.48 -7.89 -8.42
N PRO A 114 21.22 -7.05 -9.44
CA PRO A 114 20.88 -5.64 -9.23
C PRO A 114 19.68 -5.41 -8.33
N ASP A 115 18.67 -6.27 -8.42
CA ASP A 115 17.45 -6.15 -7.63
C ASP A 115 17.68 -6.46 -6.14
N GLU A 116 18.64 -7.35 -5.82
CA GLU A 116 19.03 -7.63 -4.44
C GLU A 116 19.81 -6.47 -3.82
N GLU A 117 20.63 -5.76 -4.58
CA GLU A 117 21.32 -4.57 -4.08
C GLU A 117 20.33 -3.45 -3.73
N ILE A 118 19.33 -3.23 -4.58
CA ILE A 118 18.25 -2.26 -4.32
C ILE A 118 17.42 -2.69 -3.12
N TYR A 119 17.08 -3.98 -3.05
CA TYR A 119 16.36 -4.58 -1.92
C TYR A 119 17.08 -4.35 -0.60
N LEU A 120 18.40 -4.64 -0.55
CA LEU A 120 19.22 -4.50 0.64
C LEU A 120 19.33 -3.03 1.07
N ALA A 121 19.55 -2.11 0.15
CA ALA A 121 19.63 -0.68 0.44
C ALA A 121 18.32 -0.15 1.03
N ALA A 122 17.19 -0.53 0.44
CA ALA A 122 15.87 -0.16 0.95
C ALA A 122 15.57 -0.78 2.32
N GLN A 123 15.99 -2.04 2.54
CA GLN A 123 15.81 -2.73 3.81
C GLN A 123 16.61 -2.07 4.94
N ILE A 124 17.86 -1.67 4.68
CA ILE A 124 18.70 -0.97 5.66
C ILE A 124 18.08 0.39 6.02
N ALA A 125 17.72 1.18 5.01
CA ALA A 125 17.11 2.50 5.23
C ALA A 125 15.77 2.41 5.97
N LEU A 126 14.95 1.41 5.64
CA LEU A 126 13.70 1.14 6.36
C LEU A 126 13.97 0.84 7.83
N ARG A 127 14.95 -0.01 8.11
CA ARG A 127 15.32 -0.38 9.49
C ARG A 127 15.80 0.84 10.28
N GLU A 128 16.67 1.64 9.70
CA GLU A 128 17.18 2.87 10.34
C GLU A 128 16.04 3.85 10.65
N MET A 129 15.12 4.04 9.70
CA MET A 129 13.95 4.89 9.87
C MET A 129 13.06 4.39 11.02
N VAL A 130 12.71 3.10 11.02
CA VAL A 130 11.78 2.52 12.02
C VAL A 130 12.37 2.55 13.42
N VAL A 131 13.65 2.23 13.58
CA VAL A 131 14.34 2.27 14.89
C VAL A 131 14.36 3.67 15.50
N ALA A 132 14.37 4.72 14.68
CA ALA A 132 14.37 6.11 15.12
C ALA A 132 12.97 6.65 15.48
N MET A 133 11.88 5.96 15.07
CA MET A 133 10.51 6.43 15.25
C MET A 133 9.81 5.75 16.42
N PRO A 134 9.03 6.49 17.25
CA PRO A 134 8.16 5.88 18.25
C PRO A 134 6.96 5.19 17.59
N LEU A 135 6.34 4.24 18.28
CA LEU A 135 5.22 3.48 17.74
C LEU A 135 4.01 4.37 17.37
N GLU A 136 3.81 5.46 18.09
CA GLU A 136 2.71 6.39 17.86
C GLU A 136 2.74 7.01 16.46
N ASP A 137 3.90 7.22 15.89
CA ASP A 137 4.08 7.79 14.55
C ASP A 137 3.63 6.84 13.43
N PHE A 138 3.45 5.54 13.73
CA PHE A 138 2.91 4.56 12.79
C PHE A 138 1.39 4.51 12.77
N ILE A 139 0.71 5.28 13.66
CA ILE A 139 -0.73 5.21 13.83
C ILE A 139 -1.40 6.44 13.26
N GLY A 140 -2.26 6.24 12.24
CA GLY A 140 -3.10 7.30 11.69
C GLY A 140 -2.38 8.38 10.88
N VAL A 141 -1.06 8.31 10.74
CA VAL A 141 -0.25 9.21 9.92
C VAL A 141 0.27 8.48 8.69
N ARG A 142 0.38 9.19 7.58
CA ARG A 142 1.06 8.69 6.39
C ARG A 142 2.55 8.60 6.71
N ILE A 143 3.08 7.39 6.78
CA ILE A 143 4.52 7.17 7.00
C ILE A 143 5.27 7.76 5.80
N ASP A 144 6.22 8.64 6.09
CA ASP A 144 7.11 9.20 5.08
C ASP A 144 8.19 8.19 4.70
N LEU A 145 8.08 7.62 3.51
CA LEU A 145 9.03 6.64 2.95
C LEU A 145 10.12 7.29 2.09
N GLU A 146 10.19 8.63 2.06
CA GLU A 146 11.18 9.36 1.25
C GLU A 146 12.63 8.94 1.55
N PRO A 147 13.06 8.77 2.81
CA PRO A 147 14.43 8.30 3.10
C PRO A 147 14.73 6.93 2.48
N VAL A 148 13.74 6.02 2.50
CA VAL A 148 13.88 4.68 1.91
C VAL A 148 13.92 4.76 0.39
N LEU A 149 13.12 5.64 -0.21
CA LEU A 149 13.11 5.89 -1.65
C LEU A 149 14.46 6.42 -2.12
N VAL A 150 15.02 7.41 -1.44
CA VAL A 150 16.32 8.00 -1.78
C VAL A 150 17.44 6.96 -1.71
N ALA A 151 17.46 6.13 -0.68
CA ALA A 151 18.45 5.05 -0.54
C ALA A 151 18.32 4.02 -1.66
N ALA A 152 17.10 3.58 -1.99
CA ALA A 152 16.84 2.66 -3.06
C ALA A 152 17.22 3.23 -4.43
N GLN A 153 16.92 4.52 -4.69
CA GLN A 153 17.31 5.22 -5.93
C GLN A 153 18.82 5.36 -6.07
N ALA A 154 19.53 5.64 -4.98
CA ALA A 154 20.99 5.71 -5.00
C ALA A 154 21.63 4.37 -5.38
N ALA A 155 21.17 3.26 -4.78
CA ALA A 155 21.62 1.92 -5.13
C ALA A 155 21.26 1.56 -6.58
N ALA A 156 20.02 1.83 -6.99
CA ALA A 156 19.52 1.55 -8.33
C ALA A 156 20.31 2.24 -9.45
N LYS A 157 20.70 3.50 -9.23
CA LYS A 157 21.51 4.28 -10.17
C LYS A 157 22.86 3.62 -10.47
N ASN A 158 23.46 2.98 -9.50
CA ASN A 158 24.75 2.30 -9.67
C ASN A 158 24.64 1.09 -10.60
N VAL A 159 23.51 0.39 -10.55
CA VAL A 159 23.26 -0.83 -11.32
C VAL A 159 22.38 -0.63 -12.57
N GLY A 160 22.18 0.63 -12.99
CA GLY A 160 21.43 0.94 -14.21
C GLY A 160 19.92 0.73 -14.12
N VAL A 161 19.36 0.79 -12.92
CA VAL A 161 17.93 0.66 -12.63
C VAL A 161 17.39 2.01 -12.17
N GLU A 162 16.16 2.31 -12.52
CA GLU A 162 15.39 3.45 -12.02
C GLU A 162 14.29 2.97 -11.09
N VAL A 163 14.28 3.48 -9.86
CA VAL A 163 13.21 3.27 -8.90
C VAL A 163 12.25 4.45 -8.97
N SER A 164 11.02 4.18 -9.38
CA SER A 164 9.99 5.21 -9.57
C SER A 164 9.16 5.48 -8.31
N SER A 165 8.89 4.47 -7.49
CA SER A 165 8.12 4.61 -6.27
C SER A 165 8.35 3.48 -5.30
N ILE A 166 8.13 3.78 -4.01
CA ILE A 166 8.03 2.81 -2.93
C ILE A 166 6.64 2.93 -2.32
N LEU A 167 5.99 1.80 -2.09
CA LEU A 167 4.65 1.73 -1.51
C LEU A 167 4.68 0.87 -0.26
N LEU A 168 4.05 1.36 0.80
CA LEU A 168 3.73 0.55 1.97
C LEU A 168 2.63 -0.43 1.57
N LYS A 169 2.94 -1.73 1.63
CA LYS A 169 1.99 -2.78 1.30
C LYS A 169 1.20 -3.21 2.53
N ASP A 170 1.89 -3.38 3.64
CA ASP A 170 1.28 -3.83 4.89
C ASP A 170 2.06 -3.34 6.11
N LEU A 171 1.35 -3.06 7.20
CA LEU A 171 1.88 -2.64 8.48
C LEU A 171 1.12 -3.37 9.59
N ASN A 172 1.80 -4.27 10.27
CA ASN A 172 1.25 -5.03 11.38
C ASN A 172 1.85 -4.55 12.70
N LEU A 173 0.98 -4.09 13.59
CA LEU A 173 1.30 -3.67 14.95
C LEU A 173 1.21 -4.86 15.92
N PRO A 174 1.88 -4.82 17.08
CA PRO A 174 1.73 -5.81 18.12
C PRO A 174 0.26 -5.94 18.56
N ARG A 175 -0.20 -7.16 18.78
CA ARG A 175 -1.60 -7.44 19.12
C ARG A 175 -2.06 -6.74 20.38
N GLU A 176 -1.19 -6.66 21.37
CA GLU A 176 -1.46 -6.00 22.66
C GLU A 176 -1.74 -4.51 22.47
N TYR A 177 -0.97 -3.87 21.61
CA TYR A 177 -1.15 -2.45 21.31
C TYR A 177 -2.37 -2.19 20.42
N SER A 178 -2.60 -3.02 19.43
CA SER A 178 -3.77 -2.90 18.54
C SER A 178 -5.08 -3.08 19.29
N GLY A 179 -5.10 -3.95 20.32
CA GLY A 179 -6.24 -4.12 21.23
C GLY A 179 -6.52 -2.86 22.04
N ALA A 180 -5.51 -2.32 22.73
CA ALA A 180 -5.64 -1.10 23.53
C ALA A 180 -6.05 0.12 22.68
N LEU A 181 -5.52 0.23 21.47
CA LEU A 181 -5.91 1.29 20.53
C LEU A 181 -7.36 1.17 20.09
N GLN A 182 -7.82 -0.05 19.77
CA GLN A 182 -9.22 -0.30 19.41
C GLN A 182 -10.15 0.04 20.56
N GLU A 183 -9.84 -0.37 21.80
CA GLU A 183 -10.61 -0.02 22.99
C GLU A 183 -10.68 1.50 23.20
N SER A 184 -9.56 2.21 23.06
CA SER A 184 -9.51 3.67 23.16
C SER A 184 -10.36 4.36 22.10
N LEU A 185 -10.29 3.90 20.83
CA LEU A 185 -11.10 4.43 19.74
C LEU A 185 -12.60 4.18 19.97
N VAL A 186 -12.96 2.98 20.41
CA VAL A 186 -14.36 2.64 20.74
C VAL A 186 -14.87 3.51 21.87
N ALA A 187 -14.09 3.70 22.95
CA ALA A 187 -14.45 4.57 24.06
C ALA A 187 -14.63 6.03 23.61
N LYS A 188 -13.77 6.54 22.72
CA LYS A 188 -13.91 7.88 22.16
C LYS A 188 -15.18 8.05 21.34
N ILE A 189 -15.49 7.10 20.45
CA ILE A 189 -16.71 7.10 19.63
C ILE A 189 -17.96 7.03 20.53
N GLN A 190 -17.93 6.22 21.59
CA GLN A 190 -19.02 6.13 22.55
C GLN A 190 -19.25 7.47 23.27
N ALA A 191 -18.16 8.10 23.75
CA ALA A 191 -18.24 9.40 24.41
C ALA A 191 -18.80 10.50 23.49
N GLU A 192 -18.40 10.53 22.22
CA GLU A 192 -18.93 11.45 21.22
C GLU A 192 -20.42 11.19 20.95
N THR A 193 -20.82 9.93 20.86
CA THR A 193 -22.22 9.52 20.64
C THR A 193 -23.09 9.92 21.84
N ASP A 194 -22.61 9.71 23.06
CA ASP A 194 -23.33 10.07 24.28
C ASP A 194 -23.46 11.60 24.41
N LEU A 195 -22.44 12.35 24.02
CA LEU A 195 -22.50 13.81 23.99
C LEU A 195 -23.54 14.30 22.95
N GLU A 196 -23.60 13.68 21.78
CA GLU A 196 -24.62 14.01 20.77
C GLU A 196 -26.04 13.65 21.27
N ARG A 197 -26.23 12.50 21.92
CA ARG A 197 -27.49 12.12 22.53
C ARG A 197 -27.93 13.15 23.58
N ALA A 198 -27.06 13.53 24.51
CA ALA A 198 -27.33 14.52 25.50
C ALA A 198 -27.73 15.89 24.90
N ARG A 199 -27.00 16.31 23.86
CA ARG A 199 -27.34 17.54 23.10
C ARG A 199 -28.72 17.45 22.44
N ASN A 200 -29.04 16.32 21.85
CA ASN A 200 -30.35 16.10 21.21
C ASN A 200 -31.48 16.03 22.21
N GLU A 201 -31.28 15.42 23.42
CA GLU A 201 -32.24 15.43 24.50
C GLU A 201 -32.53 16.85 24.99
N VAL A 202 -31.49 17.67 25.17
CA VAL A 202 -31.64 19.08 25.55
C VAL A 202 -32.43 19.85 24.49
N LYS A 203 -32.12 19.65 23.18
CA LYS A 203 -32.88 20.27 22.08
C LYS A 203 -34.34 19.84 22.08
N THR A 204 -34.59 18.55 22.23
CA THR A 204 -35.94 17.97 22.27
C THR A 204 -36.73 18.50 23.47
N THR A 205 -36.10 18.56 24.65
CA THR A 205 -36.74 19.10 25.86
C THR A 205 -37.05 20.58 25.68
N ARG A 206 -36.14 21.38 25.13
CA ARG A 206 -36.40 22.80 24.81
C ARG A 206 -37.55 22.98 23.82
N ALA A 207 -37.61 22.15 22.78
CA ALA A 207 -38.67 22.18 21.78
C ALA A 207 -40.03 21.81 22.41
N ARG A 208 -40.06 20.80 23.32
CA ARG A 208 -41.26 20.42 24.06
C ARG A 208 -41.72 21.53 24.99
N LEU A 209 -40.80 22.19 25.73
CA LEU A 209 -41.12 23.33 26.58
C LEU A 209 -41.65 24.53 25.75
N ALA A 210 -41.05 24.82 24.61
CA ALA A 210 -41.54 25.85 23.72
C ALA A 210 -42.97 25.53 23.20
N SER A 211 -43.22 24.28 22.77
CA SER A 211 -44.58 23.82 22.41
C SER A 211 -45.55 23.91 23.56
N ALA A 212 -45.16 23.52 24.79
CA ALA A 212 -46.03 23.62 25.96
C ALA A 212 -46.45 25.08 26.22
N LYS A 213 -45.52 26.03 26.17
CA LYS A 213 -45.85 27.46 26.34
C LYS A 213 -46.82 27.99 25.28
N VAL A 214 -46.68 27.55 24.05
CA VAL A 214 -47.62 27.93 22.97
C VAL A 214 -49.00 27.35 23.22
N LEU A 215 -49.11 26.14 23.71
CA LEU A 215 -50.37 25.49 24.06
C LEU A 215 -51.04 26.13 25.28
N GLU A 216 -50.27 26.56 26.28
CA GLU A 216 -50.77 27.33 27.44
C GLU A 216 -51.40 28.67 27.03
N GLN A 217 -50.80 29.36 26.04
CA GLN A 217 -51.30 30.63 25.54
C GLN A 217 -52.49 30.49 24.57
N ASN A 218 -52.73 29.29 24.03
CA ASN A 218 -53.77 29.03 23.03
C ASN A 218 -54.62 27.78 23.42
N PRO A 219 -55.64 27.90 24.29
CA PRO A 219 -56.43 26.77 24.75
C PRO A 219 -57.11 25.97 23.63
N ILE A 220 -57.44 26.63 22.52
CA ILE A 220 -58.07 26.00 21.36
C ILE A 220 -57.08 25.04 20.68
N LEU A 221 -55.82 25.46 20.49
CA LEU A 221 -54.78 24.63 19.96
C LEU A 221 -54.44 23.44 20.86
N ALA A 222 -54.53 23.63 22.18
CA ALA A 222 -54.35 22.55 23.13
C ALA A 222 -55.43 21.46 22.98
N LYS A 223 -56.70 21.87 22.80
CA LYS A 223 -57.80 20.93 22.56
C LYS A 223 -57.65 20.17 21.25
N ILE A 224 -57.24 20.84 20.17
CA ILE A 224 -56.99 20.21 18.86
C ILE A 224 -55.87 19.16 18.96
N ARG A 225 -54.73 19.49 19.57
CA ARG A 225 -53.63 18.57 19.79
C ARG A 225 -54.01 17.38 20.67
N MET A 226 -54.88 17.58 21.64
CA MET A 226 -55.36 16.50 22.50
C MET A 226 -56.24 15.53 21.69
N LEU A 227 -57.06 16.05 20.78
CA LEU A 227 -57.87 15.24 19.86
C LEU A 227 -57.03 14.48 18.85
N GLU A 228 -55.99 15.11 18.28
CA GLU A 228 -55.05 14.46 17.36
C GLU A 228 -54.24 13.32 18.01
N ALA A 229 -53.97 13.38 19.32
CA ALA A 229 -53.22 12.38 20.07
C ALA A 229 -54.02 11.13 20.44
N LEU A 230 -55.33 11.13 20.18
CA LEU A 230 -56.19 10.00 20.50
C LEU A 230 -56.13 8.92 19.44
N PRO A 231 -56.14 7.64 19.85
CA PRO A 231 -56.19 6.54 18.86
C PRO A 231 -57.48 6.56 18.07
N PRO A 232 -57.44 6.17 16.78
CA PRO A 232 -58.62 6.14 15.94
C PRO A 232 -59.72 5.26 16.54
N GLY A 233 -60.95 5.80 16.68
CA GLY A 233 -62.08 5.10 17.29
C GLY A 233 -62.36 5.49 18.77
N SER A 234 -61.56 6.38 19.36
CA SER A 234 -61.83 6.89 20.73
C SER A 234 -62.97 7.92 20.73
N THR A 235 -63.92 7.81 21.66
CA THR A 235 -64.98 8.81 21.88
C THR A 235 -64.55 9.74 23.02
N VAL A 236 -64.52 11.05 22.75
CA VAL A 236 -64.10 12.05 23.76
C VAL A 236 -65.32 12.89 24.13
N GLU A 237 -65.70 12.89 25.38
CA GLU A 237 -66.70 13.77 25.96
C GLU A 237 -66.02 15.05 26.48
N ILE A 238 -66.24 16.19 25.86
CA ILE A 238 -65.74 17.48 26.32
C ILE A 238 -66.81 18.10 27.25
N ARG A 239 -66.56 18.09 28.56
CA ARG A 239 -67.37 18.84 29.51
C ARG A 239 -66.76 20.22 29.69
N GLU A 240 -67.43 21.24 29.23
CA GLU A 240 -67.12 22.63 29.58
C GLU A 240 -67.46 22.85 31.05
N GLY A 241 -66.44 22.99 31.90
CA GLY A 241 -66.65 23.39 33.27
C GLY A 241 -67.12 24.82 33.34
N GLU A 242 -68.25 25.05 33.99
CA GLU A 242 -68.73 26.37 34.31
C GLU A 242 -67.67 27.18 35.08
N SER A 243 -67.26 28.29 34.49
CA SER A 243 -66.41 29.30 35.11
C SER A 243 -67.30 29.93 36.21
N LYS A 244 -67.05 29.57 37.51
CA LYS A 244 -67.60 30.35 38.64
C LYS A 244 -66.94 31.74 38.56
N ALA A 245 -67.82 32.75 38.42
CA ALA A 245 -67.59 34.15 38.69
C ALA A 245 -67.04 34.46 40.08
#